data_dda7b1f3d1205492197d4e063d8964b1
#
_entry.id   dda7b1f3d1205492197d4e063d8964b1
#
_cell.length_a   1.000
_cell.length_b   1.000
_cell.length_c   1.000
_cell.angle_alpha   90.00
_cell.angle_beta   90.00
_cell.angle_gamma   90.00
#
_symmetry.space_group_name_H-M   'P 1'
#
loop_
_entity.id
_entity.type
_entity.pdbx_description
1 polymer ?
#
loop_
_entity_poly.entity_id
_entity_poly.type
_entity_poly.pdbx_seq_one_letter_code
_entity_poly.pdbx_strand_id
1 'polypeptide(L)'
;MKYIQLNNTDLNISPICLGTAGFGDKSDLEKSFEILNAFVRAGGNFIDTANVYCKWLKGHGNCSEQIIGKWLKGSGMQGKVIVATKGAHYSFEDPGRSRVNKEDIRMDLDESCRTLGKDEMDFYWLHRDDPEKPAEEIVDILEVSRLVVWISHRFGKKN
;
A
#
# COMPACT_ATOMS: atom_id res chain seq x y z
N MET A 1 -10.77 2.65 19.58
CA MET A 1 -9.41 2.09 19.81
C MET A 1 -8.49 3.19 20.33
N LYS A 2 -7.37 2.83 21.00
CA LYS A 2 -6.34 3.80 21.39
C LYS A 2 -5.34 3.89 20.25
N TYR A 3 -5.33 5.01 19.51
CA TYR A 3 -4.43 5.20 18.37
C TYR A 3 -2.97 5.33 18.81
N ILE A 4 -2.07 4.96 17.90
CA ILE A 4 -0.62 5.04 18.05
C ILE A 4 -0.12 6.09 17.06
N GLN A 5 0.52 7.13 17.56
CA GLN A 5 1.23 8.05 16.68
C GLN A 5 2.53 7.41 16.22
N LEU A 6 2.71 7.32 14.89
CA LEU A 6 3.97 6.85 14.35
C LEU A 6 5.05 7.91 14.54
N ASN A 7 6.17 7.50 15.14
CA ASN A 7 7.30 8.40 15.39
C ASN A 7 7.75 9.10 14.10
N ASN A 8 8.02 10.40 14.23
CA ASN A 8 8.48 11.28 13.14
C ASN A 8 7.48 11.42 11.97
N THR A 9 6.21 11.14 12.19
CA THR A 9 5.12 11.35 11.22
C THR A 9 3.94 12.02 11.91
N ASP A 10 2.97 12.55 11.12
CA ASP A 10 1.69 13.04 11.65
C ASP A 10 0.60 11.94 11.63
N LEU A 11 0.99 10.68 11.35
CA LEU A 11 0.05 9.59 11.22
C LEU A 11 -0.31 9.02 12.58
N ASN A 12 -1.61 9.02 12.88
CA ASN A 12 -2.20 8.32 14.01
C ASN A 12 -2.92 7.08 13.49
N ILE A 13 -2.37 5.91 13.76
CA ILE A 13 -2.89 4.63 13.26
C ILE A 13 -3.57 3.82 14.36
N SER A 14 -4.57 3.04 13.98
CA SER A 14 -5.12 2.01 14.86
C SER A 14 -4.07 0.93 15.16
N PRO A 15 -4.04 0.37 16.39
CA PRO A 15 -3.07 -0.68 16.75
C PRO A 15 -3.29 -1.99 15.98
N ILE A 16 -4.44 -2.11 15.35
CA ILE A 16 -4.78 -3.23 14.46
C ILE A 16 -4.81 -2.71 13.04
N CYS A 17 -4.11 -3.40 12.15
CA CYS A 17 -4.12 -3.17 10.71
C CYS A 17 -5.00 -4.21 10.03
N LEU A 18 -5.85 -3.78 9.09
CA LEU A 18 -6.66 -4.68 8.27
C LEU A 18 -5.89 -5.11 7.04
N GLY A 19 -5.45 -6.37 7.00
CA GLY A 19 -4.89 -6.99 5.80
C GLY A 19 -5.96 -7.37 4.78
N THR A 20 -5.71 -7.12 3.51
CA THR A 20 -6.71 -7.28 2.43
C THR A 20 -6.29 -8.26 1.33
N ALA A 21 -5.33 -9.14 1.59
CA ALA A 21 -4.82 -10.09 0.59
C ALA A 21 -5.90 -11.05 0.02
N GLY A 22 -7.00 -11.26 0.76
CA GLY A 22 -8.11 -12.10 0.32
C GLY A 22 -9.21 -11.36 -0.45
N PHE A 23 -9.12 -10.03 -0.60
CA PHE A 23 -10.14 -9.25 -1.29
C PHE A 23 -10.11 -9.49 -2.80
N GLY A 24 -11.25 -9.85 -3.38
CA GLY A 24 -11.37 -10.20 -4.79
C GLY A 24 -10.94 -11.64 -5.13
N ASP A 25 -10.48 -12.38 -4.12
CA ASP A 25 -10.16 -13.82 -4.19
C ASP A 25 -11.08 -14.60 -3.24
N LYS A 26 -10.81 -14.54 -1.94
CA LYS A 26 -11.61 -15.25 -0.90
C LYS A 26 -12.84 -14.47 -0.47
N SER A 27 -12.86 -13.16 -0.68
CA SER A 27 -13.97 -12.26 -0.40
C SER A 27 -14.34 -11.51 -1.67
N ASP A 28 -15.59 -11.58 -2.10
CA ASP A 28 -16.11 -10.78 -3.19
C ASP A 28 -16.21 -9.29 -2.80
N LEU A 29 -16.72 -8.46 -3.71
CA LEU A 29 -16.86 -7.02 -3.52
C LEU A 29 -17.73 -6.68 -2.31
N GLU A 30 -18.88 -7.33 -2.18
CA GLU A 30 -19.87 -7.04 -1.14
C GLU A 30 -19.33 -7.41 0.23
N LYS A 31 -18.77 -8.61 0.35
CA LYS A 31 -18.14 -9.09 1.60
C LYS A 31 -16.93 -8.25 2.01
N SER A 32 -16.13 -7.82 1.05
CA SER A 32 -15.00 -6.93 1.32
C SER A 32 -15.46 -5.58 1.85
N PHE A 33 -16.56 -5.02 1.30
CA PHE A 33 -17.16 -3.77 1.81
C PHE A 33 -17.72 -3.94 3.22
N GLU A 34 -18.37 -5.05 3.52
CA GLU A 34 -18.83 -5.37 4.89
C GLU A 34 -17.66 -5.37 5.88
N ILE A 35 -16.56 -6.02 5.52
CA ILE A 35 -15.34 -6.11 6.35
C ILE A 35 -14.75 -4.71 6.59
N LEU A 36 -14.57 -3.91 5.53
CA LEU A 36 -14.06 -2.54 5.62
C LEU A 36 -14.94 -1.67 6.52
N ASN A 37 -16.25 -1.72 6.33
CA ASN A 37 -17.21 -0.98 7.14
C ASN A 37 -17.21 -1.42 8.59
N ALA A 38 -17.12 -2.72 8.86
CA ALA A 38 -17.03 -3.26 10.23
C ALA A 38 -15.74 -2.80 10.92
N PHE A 39 -14.61 -2.83 10.19
CA PHE A 39 -13.32 -2.39 10.71
C PHE A 39 -13.34 -0.91 11.11
N VAL A 40 -13.86 -0.04 10.24
CA VAL A 40 -13.95 1.40 10.53
C VAL A 40 -14.94 1.68 11.66
N ARG A 41 -16.11 1.02 11.70
CA ARG A 41 -17.05 1.14 12.83
C ARG A 41 -16.44 0.73 14.17
N ALA A 42 -15.51 -0.23 14.17
CA ALA A 42 -14.75 -0.61 15.36
C ALA A 42 -13.62 0.36 15.73
N GLY A 43 -13.46 1.46 14.97
CA GLY A 43 -12.42 2.47 15.18
C GLY A 43 -11.09 2.14 14.50
N GLY A 44 -11.05 1.18 13.57
CA GLY A 44 -9.88 0.93 12.74
C GLY A 44 -9.72 1.99 11.66
N ASN A 45 -8.47 2.38 11.36
CA ASN A 45 -8.18 3.34 10.30
C ASN A 45 -6.92 2.99 9.50
N PHE A 46 -6.30 1.84 9.73
CA PHE A 46 -5.09 1.42 9.04
C PHE A 46 -5.35 0.17 8.22
N ILE A 47 -5.24 0.28 6.88
CA ILE A 47 -5.55 -0.78 5.91
C ILE A 47 -4.26 -1.12 5.16
N ASP A 48 -3.95 -2.41 5.05
CA ASP A 48 -2.78 -2.92 4.32
C ASP A 48 -3.23 -3.71 3.10
N THR A 49 -2.73 -3.29 1.93
CA THR A 49 -2.94 -3.95 0.64
C THR A 49 -1.62 -4.13 -0.09
N ALA A 50 -1.66 -4.53 -1.36
CA ALA A 50 -0.51 -4.58 -2.25
C ALA A 50 -0.94 -4.53 -3.72
N ASN A 51 -0.10 -3.94 -4.55
CA ASN A 51 -0.27 -3.88 -6.00
C ASN A 51 -0.42 -5.27 -6.64
N VAL A 52 0.26 -6.29 -6.08
CA VAL A 52 0.25 -7.66 -6.60
C VAL A 52 -0.98 -8.48 -6.16
N TYR A 53 -1.75 -8.02 -5.17
CA TYR A 53 -2.87 -8.82 -4.65
C TYR A 53 -3.94 -9.06 -5.71
N CYS A 54 -4.26 -10.32 -5.95
CA CYS A 54 -5.07 -10.91 -7.01
C CYS A 54 -4.39 -11.04 -8.37
N LYS A 55 -3.23 -10.47 -8.64
CA LYS A 55 -2.56 -10.64 -9.95
C LYS A 55 -2.20 -12.10 -10.27
N TRP A 56 -2.19 -12.98 -9.26
CA TRP A 56 -2.09 -14.44 -9.45
C TRP A 56 -3.34 -15.08 -10.05
N LEU A 57 -4.48 -14.39 -10.04
CA LEU A 57 -5.72 -14.84 -10.66
C LEU A 57 -5.78 -14.30 -12.08
N LYS A 58 -5.84 -15.19 -13.07
CA LYS A 58 -5.84 -14.81 -14.48
C LYS A 58 -6.97 -13.81 -14.79
N GLY A 59 -6.60 -12.65 -15.31
CA GLY A 59 -7.55 -11.60 -15.72
C GLY A 59 -8.07 -10.67 -14.62
N HIS A 60 -7.62 -10.83 -13.38
CA HIS A 60 -8.15 -10.04 -12.24
C HIS A 60 -7.37 -8.75 -11.93
N GLY A 61 -6.12 -8.61 -12.39
CA GLY A 61 -5.29 -7.44 -12.05
C GLY A 61 -5.09 -7.28 -10.54
N ASN A 62 -4.96 -6.05 -10.05
CA ASN A 62 -4.79 -5.70 -8.63
C ASN A 62 -6.13 -5.53 -7.91
N CYS A 63 -7.00 -6.54 -7.95
CA CYS A 63 -8.39 -6.41 -7.52
C CYS A 63 -8.59 -6.02 -6.06
N SER A 64 -7.66 -6.34 -5.15
CA SER A 64 -7.73 -5.86 -3.77
C SER A 64 -7.72 -4.32 -3.71
N GLU A 65 -6.80 -3.67 -4.41
CA GLU A 65 -6.75 -2.20 -4.49
C GLU A 65 -7.97 -1.63 -5.22
N GLN A 66 -8.47 -2.29 -6.27
CA GLN A 66 -9.69 -1.87 -6.98
C GLN A 66 -10.91 -1.86 -6.03
N ILE A 67 -11.05 -2.87 -5.18
CA ILE A 67 -12.12 -2.96 -4.18
C ILE A 67 -12.00 -1.82 -3.17
N ILE A 68 -10.78 -1.60 -2.62
CA ILE A 68 -10.53 -0.54 -1.65
C ILE A 68 -10.80 0.84 -2.29
N GLY A 69 -10.32 1.09 -3.50
CA GLY A 69 -10.56 2.36 -4.22
C GLY A 69 -12.04 2.65 -4.43
N LYS A 70 -12.82 1.64 -4.86
CA LYS A 70 -14.29 1.76 -4.98
C LYS A 70 -14.95 2.07 -3.64
N TRP A 71 -14.51 1.39 -2.57
CA TRP A 71 -15.03 1.62 -1.22
C TRP A 71 -14.68 3.02 -0.70
N LEU A 72 -13.44 3.47 -0.85
CA LEU A 72 -13.01 4.81 -0.45
C LEU A 72 -13.89 5.88 -1.10
N LYS A 73 -14.12 5.77 -2.41
CA LYS A 73 -14.94 6.70 -3.18
C LYS A 73 -16.41 6.68 -2.74
N GLY A 74 -16.97 5.50 -2.51
CA GLY A 74 -18.39 5.34 -2.18
C GLY A 74 -18.75 5.63 -0.72
N SER A 75 -17.81 5.41 0.21
CA SER A 75 -18.04 5.57 1.66
C SER A 75 -17.69 6.95 2.21
N GLY A 76 -17.01 7.80 1.44
CA GLY A 76 -16.48 9.08 1.92
C GLY A 76 -15.36 8.93 2.95
N MET A 77 -14.65 7.78 2.93
CA MET A 77 -13.51 7.50 3.82
C MET A 77 -12.16 7.96 3.25
N GLN A 78 -12.16 8.53 2.05
CA GLN A 78 -10.96 9.15 1.47
C GLN A 78 -10.36 10.18 2.46
N GLY A 79 -9.06 10.07 2.75
CA GLY A 79 -8.37 10.95 3.71
C GLY A 79 -8.69 10.71 5.20
N LYS A 80 -9.62 9.79 5.52
CA LYS A 80 -9.97 9.44 6.92
C LYS A 80 -9.35 8.13 7.37
N VAL A 81 -8.94 7.29 6.44
CA VAL A 81 -8.20 6.06 6.69
C VAL A 81 -6.83 6.15 6.03
N ILE A 82 -5.87 5.47 6.63
CA ILE A 82 -4.50 5.35 6.16
C ILE A 82 -4.41 4.04 5.39
N VAL A 83 -3.96 4.12 4.13
CA VAL A 83 -3.78 2.96 3.27
C VAL A 83 -2.30 2.75 3.02
N ALA A 84 -1.78 1.61 3.45
CA ALA A 84 -0.47 1.11 3.07
C ALA A 84 -0.61 0.19 1.86
N THR A 85 0.24 0.37 0.85
CA THR A 85 0.36 -0.58 -0.25
C THR A 85 1.81 -1.03 -0.44
N LYS A 86 2.03 -1.99 -1.32
CA LYS A 86 3.34 -2.59 -1.57
C LYS A 86 3.55 -2.78 -3.07
N GLY A 87 4.78 -2.51 -3.52
CA GLY A 87 5.22 -2.84 -4.88
C GLY A 87 6.54 -3.62 -4.90
N ALA A 88 7.13 -3.71 -6.06
CA ALA A 88 8.35 -4.47 -6.32
C ALA A 88 8.22 -5.99 -6.06
N HIS A 89 7.02 -6.56 -6.14
CA HIS A 89 6.86 -8.01 -6.21
C HIS A 89 7.35 -8.49 -7.58
N TYR A 90 7.98 -9.66 -7.65
CA TYR A 90 8.39 -10.26 -8.93
C TYR A 90 7.18 -10.43 -9.86
N SER A 91 7.42 -10.41 -11.16
CA SER A 91 6.43 -10.82 -12.15
C SER A 91 6.20 -12.33 -12.08
N PHE A 92 4.93 -12.78 -12.17
CA PHE A 92 4.62 -14.20 -12.27
C PHE A 92 5.11 -14.82 -13.59
N GLU A 93 5.37 -13.98 -14.60
CA GLU A 93 5.93 -14.38 -15.90
C GLU A 93 7.45 -14.51 -15.86
N ASP A 94 8.11 -13.75 -14.97
CA ASP A 94 9.57 -13.78 -14.77
C ASP A 94 9.91 -13.68 -13.27
N PRO A 95 9.73 -14.77 -12.51
CA PRO A 95 9.93 -14.77 -11.06
C PRO A 95 11.39 -14.65 -10.62
N GLY A 96 12.34 -14.83 -11.56
CA GLY A 96 13.78 -14.70 -11.29
C GLY A 96 14.30 -13.28 -11.37
N ARG A 97 13.54 -12.35 -11.97
CA ARG A 97 13.97 -10.96 -12.11
C ARG A 97 13.58 -10.14 -10.88
N SER A 98 14.57 -9.50 -10.25
CA SER A 98 14.30 -8.49 -9.22
C SER A 98 13.59 -7.28 -9.81
N ARG A 99 12.56 -6.81 -9.11
CA ARG A 99 11.85 -5.57 -9.42
C ARG A 99 12.12 -4.46 -8.41
N VAL A 100 13.14 -4.62 -7.56
CA VAL A 100 13.62 -3.58 -6.65
C VAL A 100 14.50 -2.61 -7.43
N ASN A 101 13.87 -1.78 -8.24
CA ASN A 101 14.48 -0.70 -9.03
C ASN A 101 13.50 0.47 -9.22
N LYS A 102 14.02 1.63 -9.61
CA LYS A 102 13.25 2.88 -9.70
C LYS A 102 12.07 2.78 -10.67
N GLU A 103 12.24 2.13 -11.80
CA GLU A 103 11.23 2.05 -12.85
C GLU A 103 10.05 1.18 -12.43
N ASP A 104 10.34 -0.04 -11.96
CA ASP A 104 9.31 -0.98 -11.54
C ASP A 104 8.55 -0.48 -10.30
N ILE A 105 9.27 0.09 -9.32
CA ILE A 105 8.65 0.67 -8.12
C ILE A 105 7.73 1.82 -8.50
N ARG A 106 8.18 2.73 -9.37
CA ARG A 106 7.37 3.85 -9.83
C ARG A 106 6.14 3.39 -10.61
N MET A 107 6.30 2.40 -11.48
CA MET A 107 5.19 1.82 -12.25
C MET A 107 4.12 1.23 -11.32
N ASP A 108 4.53 0.43 -10.34
CA ASP A 108 3.61 -0.17 -9.36
C ASP A 108 2.92 0.91 -8.50
N LEU A 109 3.66 1.93 -8.09
CA LEU A 109 3.13 3.05 -7.30
C LEU A 109 2.09 3.86 -8.08
N ASP A 110 2.42 4.25 -9.32
CA ASP A 110 1.51 5.01 -10.19
C ASP A 110 0.23 4.21 -10.49
N GLU A 111 0.35 2.88 -10.65
CA GLU A 111 -0.80 2.00 -10.80
C GLU A 111 -1.64 1.98 -9.52
N SER A 112 -1.02 1.80 -8.35
CA SER A 112 -1.69 1.78 -7.06
C SER A 112 -2.40 3.10 -6.74
N CYS A 113 -1.75 4.24 -6.98
CA CYS A 113 -2.34 5.55 -6.79
C CYS A 113 -3.60 5.73 -7.66
N ARG A 114 -3.52 5.40 -8.94
CA ARG A 114 -4.67 5.47 -9.86
C ARG A 114 -5.80 4.55 -9.41
N THR A 115 -5.48 3.32 -9.01
CA THR A 115 -6.46 2.30 -8.62
C THR A 115 -7.17 2.67 -7.31
N LEU A 116 -6.43 3.21 -6.34
CA LEU A 116 -6.96 3.64 -5.05
C LEU A 116 -7.61 5.03 -5.09
N GLY A 117 -7.43 5.78 -6.20
CA GLY A 117 -7.94 7.14 -6.35
C GLY A 117 -7.23 8.13 -5.41
N LYS A 118 -5.91 7.99 -5.24
CA LYS A 118 -5.07 8.83 -4.40
C LYS A 118 -4.00 9.51 -5.25
N ASP A 119 -3.70 10.77 -4.96
CA ASP A 119 -2.59 11.48 -5.62
C ASP A 119 -1.23 11.01 -5.10
N GLU A 120 -1.19 10.59 -3.83
CA GLU A 120 -0.02 10.02 -3.15
C GLU A 120 -0.44 8.94 -2.15
N MET A 121 0.46 8.00 -1.86
CA MET A 121 0.21 6.95 -0.89
C MET A 121 0.54 7.43 0.53
N ASP A 122 -0.30 7.02 1.50
CA ASP A 122 -0.05 7.30 2.92
C ASP A 122 1.14 6.50 3.43
N PHE A 123 1.29 5.26 2.93
CA PHE A 123 2.36 4.33 3.28
C PHE A 123 2.70 3.42 2.10
N TYR A 124 3.98 3.12 1.91
CA TYR A 124 4.44 2.19 0.88
C TYR A 124 5.52 1.26 1.40
N TRP A 125 5.44 0.00 1.01
CA TRP A 125 6.40 -1.03 1.35
C TRP A 125 7.04 -1.63 0.10
N LEU A 126 8.29 -2.06 0.20
CA LEU A 126 8.80 -3.06 -0.71
C LEU A 126 8.19 -4.41 -0.36
N HIS A 127 7.57 -5.07 -1.34
CA HIS A 127 6.94 -6.37 -1.15
C HIS A 127 7.98 -7.49 -1.07
N ARG A 128 9.13 -7.27 -1.70
CA ARG A 128 10.28 -8.17 -1.73
C ARG A 128 11.54 -7.38 -1.44
N ASP A 129 12.48 -8.07 -0.85
CA ASP A 129 13.85 -7.61 -0.73
C ASP A 129 14.67 -8.03 -1.95
N ASP A 130 15.82 -7.39 -2.14
CA ASP A 130 16.84 -7.77 -3.09
C ASP A 130 18.17 -7.90 -2.33
N PRO A 131 18.54 -9.12 -1.92
CA PRO A 131 19.77 -9.35 -1.13
C PRO A 131 21.07 -9.04 -1.87
N GLU A 132 21.00 -8.84 -3.20
CA GLU A 132 22.15 -8.44 -4.03
C GLU A 132 22.39 -6.92 -3.96
N LYS A 133 21.44 -6.14 -3.41
CA LYS A 133 21.51 -4.68 -3.29
C LYS A 133 21.87 -4.26 -1.86
N PRO A 134 22.85 -3.36 -1.71
CA PRO A 134 23.11 -2.73 -0.40
C PRO A 134 21.90 -1.89 0.04
N ALA A 135 21.71 -1.79 1.35
CA ALA A 135 20.57 -1.05 1.92
C ALA A 135 20.55 0.42 1.48
N GLU A 136 21.72 1.03 1.32
CA GLU A 136 21.86 2.41 0.85
C GLU A 136 21.31 2.59 -0.56
N GLU A 137 21.57 1.64 -1.47
CA GLU A 137 21.01 1.68 -2.83
C GLU A 137 19.49 1.57 -2.81
N ILE A 138 18.94 0.71 -1.94
CA ILE A 138 17.48 0.55 -1.80
C ILE A 138 16.86 1.84 -1.28
N VAL A 139 17.49 2.50 -0.32
CA VAL A 139 17.03 3.81 0.19
C VAL A 139 17.05 4.86 -0.93
N ASP A 140 18.12 4.97 -1.70
CA ASP A 140 18.24 5.89 -2.83
C ASP A 140 17.15 5.64 -3.90
N ILE A 141 16.85 4.37 -4.18
CA ILE A 141 15.78 3.98 -5.10
C ILE A 141 14.42 4.49 -4.59
N LEU A 142 14.13 4.35 -3.32
CA LEU A 142 12.89 4.79 -2.71
C LEU A 142 12.80 6.33 -2.68
N GLU A 143 13.88 7.05 -2.37
CA GLU A 143 13.91 8.51 -2.35
C GLU A 143 13.57 9.14 -3.69
N VAL A 144 14.16 8.65 -4.77
CA VAL A 144 13.91 9.16 -6.14
C VAL A 144 12.48 8.86 -6.61
N SER A 145 11.83 7.85 -6.04
CA SER A 145 10.45 7.48 -6.37
C SER A 145 9.40 8.42 -5.77
N ARG A 146 9.78 9.54 -5.16
CA ARG A 146 8.92 10.46 -4.36
C ARG A 146 8.26 9.84 -3.13
N LEU A 147 8.45 8.54 -2.90
CA LEU A 147 7.90 7.82 -1.76
C LEU A 147 8.59 8.23 -0.47
N VAL A 148 9.90 8.44 -0.56
CA VAL A 148 10.72 8.81 0.59
C VAL A 148 10.76 10.32 0.80
N VAL A 149 10.41 11.14 -0.21
CA VAL A 149 10.26 12.59 0.05
C VAL A 149 9.22 12.83 1.14
N TRP A 150 8.22 11.99 1.27
CA TRP A 150 7.27 12.07 2.36
C TRP A 150 7.81 11.45 3.66
N ILE A 151 8.49 10.32 3.58
CA ILE A 151 9.19 9.70 4.71
C ILE A 151 10.40 10.54 5.12
N SER A 152 11.26 10.99 4.19
CA SER A 152 12.47 11.77 4.52
C SER A 152 12.19 13.20 4.93
N HIS A 153 11.16 13.88 4.38
CA HIS A 153 10.77 15.19 4.89
C HIS A 153 10.24 15.12 6.33
N ARG A 154 9.71 13.96 6.74
CA ARG A 154 9.28 13.73 8.12
C ARG A 154 10.34 13.05 8.99
N PHE A 155 11.33 12.36 8.41
CA PHE A 155 12.43 11.74 9.15
C PHE A 155 13.73 12.59 9.16
N GLY A 156 13.86 13.60 8.32
CA GLY A 156 15.12 14.26 8.00
C GLY A 156 15.24 15.74 8.34
N LYS A 157 14.64 16.24 9.43
CA LYS A 157 15.09 17.50 10.03
C LYS A 157 15.26 17.32 11.55
N LYS A 158 16.42 16.81 11.92
CA LYS A 158 17.08 17.21 13.16
C LYS A 158 18.28 18.06 12.77
N ASN A 159 18.15 19.37 12.93
CA ASN A 159 19.30 20.23 13.25
C ASN A 159 19.82 19.84 14.63
#